data_878175a59a3cc2035876737658376b32
#
_entry.id   878175a59a3cc2035876737658376b32
#
_cell.length_a   1.000
_cell.length_b   1.000
_cell.length_c   1.000
_cell.angle_alpha   90.00
_cell.angle_beta   90.00
_cell.angle_gamma   90.00
#
_symmetry.space_group_name_H-M   'P 1'
#
loop_
_entity.id
_entity.type
_entity.pdbx_description
1 polymer ?
#
loop_
_entity_poly.entity_id
_entity_poly.type
_entity_poly.pdbx_seq_one_letter_code
_entity_poly.pdbx_strand_id
1 'polypeptide(L)'
;AVLKERAAAGVEIHLIIDDFGTLTRLSDGTLQAIKDAGIEVEIFNPVHRYINRLYFNYRDHRKITVIDGYVAYAGGINIGDEYANRIERFGYWKDSTVRLTGDGAWGFAVQFMQMWKMLGRHFPNEDDYYRSRREGPAVEGFCQPFEDGPLNNPDNPVEAVYLQLIASAKRMLYITTPYYAVEESIQEAPVSYTHLTLPTTPYV
;
A
#
# COMPACT_ATOMS: atom_id res chain seq x y z
N ALA A 1 18.64 8.82 2.30
CA ALA A 1 19.99 8.38 1.90
C ALA A 1 19.93 7.36 0.77
N VAL A 2 19.39 6.13 0.99
CA VAL A 2 19.43 5.01 0.02
C VAL A 2 18.85 5.36 -1.35
N LEU A 3 17.65 5.97 -1.42
CA LEU A 3 17.02 6.32 -2.70
C LEU A 3 17.91 7.29 -3.52
N LYS A 4 18.50 8.31 -2.88
CA LYS A 4 19.39 9.24 -3.57
C LYS A 4 20.67 8.55 -4.09
N GLU A 5 21.19 7.61 -3.31
CA GLU A 5 22.34 6.81 -3.71
C GLU A 5 22.04 5.93 -4.91
N ARG A 6 20.85 5.33 -4.95
CA ARG A 6 20.41 4.53 -6.12
C ARG A 6 20.13 5.39 -7.33
N ALA A 7 19.51 6.55 -7.18
CA ALA A 7 19.32 7.51 -8.28
C ALA A 7 20.67 7.98 -8.85
N ALA A 8 21.63 8.31 -8.00
CA ALA A 8 22.98 8.67 -8.44
C ALA A 8 23.71 7.53 -9.16
N ALA A 9 23.34 6.27 -8.89
CA ALA A 9 23.82 5.09 -9.61
C ALA A 9 23.05 4.80 -10.91
N GLY A 10 22.14 5.69 -11.33
CA GLY A 10 21.38 5.57 -12.58
C GLY A 10 20.10 4.76 -12.47
N VAL A 11 19.62 4.45 -11.24
CA VAL A 11 18.33 3.79 -11.07
C VAL A 11 17.22 4.82 -11.24
N GLU A 12 16.27 4.53 -12.13
CA GLU A 12 15.03 5.30 -12.30
C GLU A 12 14.12 5.07 -11.08
N ILE A 13 13.67 6.16 -10.46
CA ILE A 13 12.89 6.09 -9.24
C ILE A 13 11.65 6.99 -9.35
N HIS A 14 10.48 6.40 -9.16
CA HIS A 14 9.20 7.08 -9.10
C HIS A 14 8.60 6.93 -7.70
N LEU A 15 8.09 7.99 -7.14
CA LEU A 15 7.57 8.04 -5.79
C LEU A 15 6.20 8.73 -5.77
N ILE A 16 5.18 8.07 -5.23
CA ILE A 16 3.89 8.67 -4.91
C ILE A 16 3.82 8.83 -3.40
N ILE A 17 3.46 10.02 -2.95
CA ILE A 17 3.36 10.38 -1.54
C ILE A 17 1.97 10.95 -1.27
N ASP A 18 1.25 10.42 -0.28
CA ASP A 18 0.03 11.06 0.20
C ASP A 18 0.38 12.31 1.01
N ASP A 19 -0.25 13.44 0.64
CA ASP A 19 0.06 14.73 1.23
C ASP A 19 -0.27 14.79 2.72
N PHE A 20 -1.40 14.26 3.14
CA PHE A 20 -1.83 14.33 4.54
C PHE A 20 -0.88 13.62 5.50
N GLY A 21 -0.44 12.41 5.14
CA GLY A 21 0.53 11.66 5.93
C GLY A 21 1.93 12.29 5.96
N THR A 22 2.22 13.14 5.00
CA THR A 22 3.56 13.69 4.76
C THR A 22 3.73 15.12 5.28
N LEU A 23 2.66 15.94 5.27
CA LEU A 23 2.66 17.35 5.66
C LEU A 23 3.32 17.65 7.00
N THR A 24 3.16 16.76 7.97
CA THR A 24 3.69 16.96 9.33
C THR A 24 5.05 16.30 9.55
N ARG A 25 5.55 15.54 8.58
CA ARG A 25 6.70 14.65 8.77
C ARG A 25 7.84 14.86 7.78
N LEU A 26 7.54 15.35 6.59
CA LEU A 26 8.53 15.63 5.57
C LEU A 26 8.64 17.15 5.38
N SER A 27 9.83 17.71 5.66
CA SER A 27 10.07 19.13 5.40
C SER A 27 10.16 19.38 3.89
N ASP A 28 9.77 20.60 3.46
CA ASP A 28 9.88 21.03 2.05
C ASP A 28 11.31 20.87 1.54
N GLY A 29 12.30 21.14 2.37
CA GLY A 29 13.71 20.95 2.03
C GLY A 29 14.08 19.50 1.78
N THR A 30 13.47 18.55 2.50
CA THR A 30 13.69 17.11 2.25
C THR A 30 13.06 16.68 0.94
N LEU A 31 11.84 17.11 0.66
CA LEU A 31 11.15 16.83 -0.59
C LEU A 31 11.92 17.39 -1.79
N GLN A 32 12.36 18.63 -1.69
CA GLN A 32 13.16 19.26 -2.74
C GLN A 32 14.48 18.50 -2.96
N ALA A 33 15.17 18.14 -1.90
CA ALA A 33 16.39 17.38 -2.01
C ALA A 33 16.23 15.94 -2.57
N ILE A 34 15.02 15.36 -2.51
CA ILE A 34 14.69 14.12 -3.19
C ILE A 34 14.55 14.38 -4.70
N LYS A 35 13.83 15.43 -5.09
CA LYS A 35 13.65 15.83 -6.48
C LYS A 35 14.97 16.23 -7.16
N ASP A 36 15.80 16.99 -6.45
CA ASP A 36 17.15 17.41 -6.93
C ASP A 36 18.08 16.22 -7.18
N ALA A 37 17.83 15.09 -6.54
CA ALA A 37 18.55 13.85 -6.79
C ALA A 37 18.06 13.07 -8.03
N GLY A 38 17.16 13.65 -8.83
CA GLY A 38 16.61 13.01 -10.03
C GLY A 38 15.48 12.00 -9.77
N ILE A 39 14.92 12.00 -8.57
CA ILE A 39 13.78 11.14 -8.23
C ILE A 39 12.49 11.86 -8.64
N GLU A 40 11.67 11.22 -9.43
CA GLU A 40 10.34 11.72 -9.78
C GLU A 40 9.38 11.53 -8.61
N VAL A 41 8.76 12.62 -8.16
CA VAL A 41 7.85 12.60 -7.01
C VAL A 41 6.54 13.26 -7.36
N GLU A 42 5.44 12.52 -7.18
CA GLU A 42 4.08 13.02 -7.27
C GLU A 42 3.39 13.01 -5.91
N ILE A 43 2.62 14.06 -5.68
CA ILE A 43 1.86 14.21 -4.45
C ILE A 43 0.41 13.82 -4.71
N PHE A 44 -0.03 12.77 -4.05
CA PHE A 44 -1.43 12.35 -4.10
C PHE A 44 -2.29 13.26 -3.24
N ASN A 45 -3.38 13.75 -3.83
CA ASN A 45 -4.44 14.51 -3.18
C ASN A 45 -3.93 15.66 -2.28
N PRO A 46 -3.27 16.69 -2.85
CA PRO A 46 -2.72 17.82 -2.10
C PRO A 46 -3.77 18.53 -1.26
N VAL A 47 -3.57 18.66 0.03
CA VAL A 47 -4.55 19.21 0.99
C VAL A 47 -4.90 20.68 0.67
N HIS A 48 -3.94 21.45 0.17
CA HIS A 48 -4.13 22.87 -0.14
C HIS A 48 -5.04 23.14 -1.36
N ARG A 49 -5.28 22.12 -2.20
CA ARG A 49 -6.15 22.25 -3.38
C ARG A 49 -7.65 22.22 -3.04
N TYR A 50 -8.00 21.80 -1.84
CA TYR A 50 -9.41 21.58 -1.50
C TYR A 50 -9.92 22.61 -0.50
N ILE A 51 -10.56 23.66 -1.02
CA ILE A 51 -11.34 24.61 -0.23
C ILE A 51 -12.57 23.90 0.40
N ASN A 52 -13.07 22.84 -0.24
CA ASN A 52 -14.16 22.02 0.27
C ASN A 52 -13.62 20.69 0.86
N ARG A 53 -13.93 20.45 2.12
CA ARG A 53 -13.54 19.26 2.90
C ARG A 53 -14.06 17.92 2.36
N LEU A 54 -14.86 17.91 1.27
CA LEU A 54 -15.49 16.72 0.69
C LEU A 54 -14.50 15.63 0.30
N TYR A 55 -13.30 15.99 -0.16
CA TYR A 55 -12.29 15.02 -0.61
C TYR A 55 -11.12 14.84 0.39
N PHE A 56 -11.24 15.39 1.59
CA PHE A 56 -10.18 15.32 2.59
C PHE A 56 -9.87 13.87 3.00
N ASN A 57 -10.90 13.03 3.05
CA ASN A 57 -10.77 11.62 3.44
C ASN A 57 -10.30 10.70 2.30
N TYR A 58 -10.17 11.21 1.09
CA TYR A 58 -9.64 10.43 -0.03
C TYR A 58 -8.13 10.39 0.05
N ARG A 59 -7.60 9.35 0.71
CA ARG A 59 -6.18 9.18 1.00
C ARG A 59 -5.66 7.89 0.40
N ASP A 60 -4.43 7.93 -0.11
CA ASP A 60 -3.72 6.72 -0.49
C ASP A 60 -2.99 6.16 0.73
N HIS A 61 -3.54 5.12 1.31
CA HIS A 61 -2.98 4.45 2.48
C HIS A 61 -2.15 3.21 2.14
N ARG A 62 -1.96 2.91 0.87
CA ARG A 62 -1.18 1.75 0.41
C ARG A 62 0.31 1.98 0.67
N LYS A 63 1.01 0.92 1.04
CA LYS A 63 2.46 0.87 1.17
C LYS A 63 2.97 -0.21 0.24
N ILE A 64 3.31 0.21 -0.97
CA ILE A 64 3.75 -0.66 -2.05
C ILE A 64 5.14 -0.20 -2.48
N THR A 65 6.06 -1.14 -2.64
CA THR A 65 7.37 -0.89 -3.25
C THR A 65 7.58 -1.94 -4.32
N VAL A 66 7.81 -1.52 -5.54
CA VAL A 66 8.12 -2.40 -6.67
C VAL A 66 9.54 -2.14 -7.14
N ILE A 67 10.29 -3.17 -7.38
CA ILE A 67 11.67 -3.12 -7.86
C ILE A 67 11.76 -3.91 -9.15
N ASP A 68 12.19 -3.24 -10.22
CA ASP A 68 12.41 -3.81 -11.57
C ASP A 68 11.19 -4.57 -12.15
N GLY A 69 9.97 -4.26 -11.71
CA GLY A 69 8.75 -4.99 -12.11
C GLY A 69 8.70 -6.45 -11.66
N TYR A 70 9.70 -6.90 -10.89
CA TYR A 70 9.90 -8.31 -10.54
C TYR A 70 9.81 -8.60 -9.04
N VAL A 71 10.16 -7.66 -8.18
CA VAL A 71 10.03 -7.80 -6.72
C VAL A 71 9.03 -6.76 -6.23
N ALA A 72 8.06 -7.18 -5.43
CA ALA A 72 7.15 -6.27 -4.76
C ALA A 72 7.12 -6.53 -3.25
N TYR A 73 6.97 -5.45 -2.50
CA TYR A 73 6.67 -5.46 -1.08
C TYR A 73 5.36 -4.72 -0.89
N ALA A 74 4.41 -5.35 -0.20
CA ALA A 74 3.13 -4.74 0.16
C ALA A 74 2.78 -5.09 1.61
N GLY A 75 2.31 -4.10 2.38
CA GLY A 75 2.00 -4.32 3.79
C GLY A 75 1.52 -3.08 4.51
N GLY A 76 1.50 -3.14 5.82
CA GLY A 76 1.02 -2.07 6.70
C GLY A 76 2.09 -1.03 7.06
N ILE A 77 3.37 -1.38 6.97
CA ILE A 77 4.46 -0.57 7.51
C ILE A 77 4.65 0.76 6.77
N ASN A 78 4.59 1.85 7.50
CA ASN A 78 4.98 3.17 6.99
C ASN A 78 6.51 3.35 6.98
N ILE A 79 7.00 4.26 6.14
CA ILE A 79 8.40 4.67 6.16
C ILE A 79 8.59 5.71 7.25
N GLY A 80 9.15 5.30 8.38
CA GLY A 80 9.43 6.14 9.54
C GLY A 80 10.29 5.41 10.58
N ASP A 81 11.06 6.16 11.35
CA ASP A 81 11.98 5.58 12.32
C ASP A 81 11.25 4.88 13.47
N GLU A 82 10.07 5.34 13.84
CA GLU A 82 9.19 4.72 14.81
C GLU A 82 8.69 3.34 14.36
N TYR A 83 8.39 3.18 13.07
CA TYR A 83 7.93 1.90 12.50
C TYR A 83 9.08 0.92 12.27
N ALA A 84 10.29 1.44 12.14
CA ALA A 84 11.51 0.64 12.06
C ALA A 84 12.13 0.32 13.42
N ASN A 85 11.48 0.67 14.52
CA ASN A 85 11.98 0.52 15.89
C ASN A 85 13.33 1.19 16.14
N ARG A 86 13.64 2.28 15.42
CA ARG A 86 14.83 3.10 15.65
C ARG A 86 14.61 4.14 16.73
N ILE A 87 13.38 4.57 16.90
CA ILE A 87 12.91 5.40 18.00
C ILE A 87 11.70 4.74 18.63
N GLU A 88 11.61 4.79 19.96
CA GLU A 88 10.47 4.25 20.69
C GLU A 88 9.43 5.36 20.88
N ARG A 89 8.39 5.35 20.02
CA ARG A 89 7.28 6.29 20.09
C ARG A 89 5.99 5.64 20.58
N PHE A 90 5.77 4.38 20.18
CA PHE A 90 4.55 3.62 20.43
C PHE A 90 4.84 2.26 21.09
N GLY A 91 6.01 2.13 21.75
CA GLY A 91 6.53 0.85 22.15
C GLY A 91 7.16 0.09 20.98
N TYR A 92 7.36 -1.21 21.14
CA TYR A 92 7.88 -2.06 20.06
C TYR A 92 6.85 -2.22 18.95
N TRP A 93 7.14 -1.67 17.78
CA TRP A 93 6.26 -1.75 16.62
C TRP A 93 6.44 -3.07 15.89
N LYS A 94 5.33 -3.78 15.67
CA LYS A 94 5.29 -5.01 14.89
C LYS A 94 4.29 -4.83 13.75
N ASP A 95 4.75 -5.04 12.54
CA ASP A 95 3.93 -4.94 11.34
C ASP A 95 4.13 -6.18 10.45
N SER A 96 3.32 -6.29 9.41
CA SER A 96 3.38 -7.40 8.47
C SER A 96 3.55 -6.87 7.04
N THR A 97 4.45 -7.49 6.31
CA THR A 97 4.72 -7.19 4.91
C THR A 97 4.89 -8.47 4.13
N VAL A 98 4.27 -8.54 2.97
CA VAL A 98 4.45 -9.63 2.01
C VAL A 98 5.51 -9.23 1.00
N ARG A 99 6.46 -10.11 0.73
CA ARG A 99 7.40 -10.00 -0.37
C ARG A 99 7.01 -11.00 -1.45
N LEU A 100 6.81 -10.49 -2.66
CA LEU A 100 6.51 -11.30 -3.85
C LEU A 100 7.63 -11.15 -4.87
N THR A 101 7.83 -12.19 -5.66
CA THR A 101 8.77 -12.19 -6.79
C THR A 101 8.12 -12.81 -8.02
N GLY A 102 8.52 -12.35 -9.21
CA GLY A 102 7.98 -12.83 -10.47
C GLY A 102 6.66 -12.16 -10.85
N ASP A 103 5.82 -12.89 -11.56
CA ASP A 103 4.60 -12.35 -12.17
C ASP A 103 3.59 -11.76 -11.15
N GLY A 104 3.57 -12.29 -9.93
CA GLY A 104 2.75 -11.72 -8.86
C GLY A 104 3.16 -10.29 -8.44
N ALA A 105 4.44 -9.94 -8.59
CA ALA A 105 4.93 -8.60 -8.34
C ALA A 105 4.48 -7.60 -9.41
N TRP A 106 4.28 -8.07 -10.65
CA TRP A 106 3.83 -7.24 -11.76
C TRP A 106 2.46 -6.62 -11.50
N GLY A 107 1.54 -7.34 -10.86
CA GLY A 107 0.24 -6.78 -10.46
C GLY A 107 0.37 -5.51 -9.62
N PHE A 108 1.34 -5.46 -8.71
CA PHE A 108 1.63 -4.25 -7.92
C PHE A 108 2.28 -3.14 -8.77
N ALA A 109 3.10 -3.49 -9.76
CA ALA A 109 3.63 -2.52 -10.71
C ALA A 109 2.50 -1.85 -11.51
N VAL A 110 1.55 -2.64 -11.99
CA VAL A 110 0.36 -2.14 -12.71
C VAL A 110 -0.46 -1.18 -11.82
N GLN A 111 -0.70 -1.53 -10.57
CA GLN A 111 -1.41 -0.64 -9.63
C GLN A 111 -0.66 0.69 -9.45
N PHE A 112 0.67 0.65 -9.31
CA PHE A 112 1.48 1.87 -9.23
C PHE A 112 1.37 2.70 -10.51
N MET A 113 1.50 2.08 -11.68
CA MET A 113 1.42 2.76 -12.97
C MET A 113 0.04 3.39 -13.21
N GLN A 114 -1.03 2.71 -12.82
CA GLN A 114 -2.38 3.26 -12.89
C GLN A 114 -2.54 4.51 -12.01
N MET A 115 -2.03 4.48 -10.79
CA MET A 115 -2.04 5.66 -9.92
C MET A 115 -1.18 6.79 -10.49
N TRP A 116 0.00 6.46 -11.03
CA TRP A 116 0.89 7.41 -11.69
C TRP A 116 0.20 8.11 -12.86
N LYS A 117 -0.53 7.34 -13.66
CA LYS A 117 -1.34 7.85 -14.76
C LYS A 117 -2.50 8.73 -14.29
N MET A 118 -3.19 8.36 -13.22
CA MET A 118 -4.24 9.20 -12.60
C MET A 118 -3.69 10.56 -12.14
N LEU A 119 -2.43 10.63 -11.75
CA LEU A 119 -1.75 11.87 -11.37
C LEU A 119 -1.27 12.69 -12.58
N GLY A 120 -1.63 12.27 -13.81
CA GLY A 120 -1.28 12.96 -15.05
C GLY A 120 0.10 12.64 -15.58
N ARG A 121 0.72 11.59 -15.09
CA ARG A 121 2.05 11.13 -15.51
C ARG A 121 1.93 9.86 -16.36
N HIS A 122 2.93 9.59 -17.18
CA HIS A 122 2.95 8.44 -18.05
C HIS A 122 4.34 7.82 -18.10
N PHE A 123 4.37 6.52 -18.18
CA PHE A 123 5.57 5.78 -18.57
C PHE A 123 5.64 5.71 -20.10
N PRO A 124 6.79 5.92 -20.73
CA PRO A 124 6.91 5.93 -22.20
C PRO A 124 6.50 4.60 -22.83
N ASN A 125 6.82 3.50 -22.19
CA ASN A 125 6.42 2.15 -22.60
C ASN A 125 6.30 1.27 -21.36
N GLU A 126 5.08 0.99 -20.94
CA GLU A 126 4.81 0.22 -19.72
C GLU A 126 5.36 -1.21 -19.79
N ASP A 127 5.39 -1.81 -20.96
CA ASP A 127 5.88 -3.18 -21.16
C ASP A 127 7.40 -3.32 -20.88
N ASP A 128 8.17 -2.23 -20.99
CA ASP A 128 9.61 -2.26 -20.71
C ASP A 128 9.91 -2.51 -19.22
N TYR A 129 8.94 -2.28 -18.36
CA TYR A 129 9.05 -2.51 -16.91
C TYR A 129 8.66 -3.93 -16.50
N TYR A 130 8.07 -4.71 -17.39
CA TYR A 130 7.77 -6.11 -17.14
C TYR A 130 9.04 -6.96 -17.22
N ARG A 131 9.32 -7.70 -16.18
CA ARG A 131 10.44 -8.63 -16.11
C ARG A 131 9.95 -10.04 -15.77
N SER A 132 9.70 -10.84 -16.81
CA SER A 132 9.42 -12.26 -16.61
C SER A 132 10.73 -12.98 -16.31
N ARG A 133 11.05 -13.18 -15.05
CA ARG A 133 12.14 -14.03 -14.60
C ARG A 133 11.56 -15.13 -13.72
N ARG A 134 11.76 -16.36 -14.13
CA ARG A 134 11.51 -17.51 -13.26
C ARG A 134 12.82 -17.89 -12.57
N GLU A 135 13.08 -17.27 -11.45
CA GLU A 135 14.19 -17.66 -10.58
C GLU A 135 13.60 -18.32 -9.32
N GLY A 136 14.01 -19.55 -9.07
CA GLY A 136 13.57 -20.31 -7.90
C GLY A 136 12.56 -21.41 -8.18
N PRO A 137 12.26 -22.25 -7.19
CA PRO A 137 11.26 -23.30 -7.32
C PRO A 137 9.89 -22.69 -7.60
N ALA A 138 9.14 -23.34 -8.51
CA ALA A 138 7.74 -22.99 -8.71
C ALA A 138 6.99 -23.17 -7.39
N VAL A 139 6.38 -22.11 -6.89
CA VAL A 139 5.49 -22.17 -5.72
C VAL A 139 4.08 -22.33 -6.26
N GLU A 140 3.38 -23.36 -5.78
CA GLU A 140 1.96 -23.53 -6.08
C GLU A 140 1.18 -22.45 -5.32
N GLY A 141 0.45 -21.63 -6.05
CA GLY A 141 -0.41 -20.58 -5.48
C GLY A 141 -0.72 -19.48 -6.48
N PHE A 142 -1.70 -18.69 -6.12
CA PHE A 142 -2.09 -17.51 -6.87
C PHE A 142 -1.91 -16.28 -6.01
N CYS A 143 -1.42 -15.20 -6.60
CA CYS A 143 -1.40 -13.88 -6.02
C CYS A 143 -2.16 -12.95 -6.93
N GLN A 144 -3.22 -12.36 -6.42
CA GLN A 144 -4.04 -11.39 -7.15
C GLN A 144 -4.06 -10.10 -6.35
N PRO A 145 -3.18 -9.13 -6.66
CA PRO A 145 -3.28 -7.79 -6.13
C PRO A 145 -4.58 -7.14 -6.63
N PHE A 146 -5.32 -6.55 -5.73
CA PHE A 146 -6.50 -5.75 -6.07
C PHE A 146 -6.56 -4.55 -5.13
N GLU A 147 -7.21 -3.51 -5.59
CA GLU A 147 -7.33 -2.25 -4.86
C GLU A 147 -8.73 -1.68 -5.03
N ASP A 148 -9.03 -0.74 -4.18
CA ASP A 148 -10.29 -0.06 -4.13
C ASP A 148 -10.09 1.40 -3.77
N GLY A 149 -11.04 2.23 -4.12
CA GLY A 149 -11.01 3.64 -3.81
C GLY A 149 -12.38 4.30 -3.88
N PRO A 150 -12.59 5.36 -3.12
CA PRO A 150 -13.92 5.96 -2.93
C PRO A 150 -14.51 6.60 -4.20
N LEU A 151 -13.70 6.86 -5.24
CA LEU A 151 -14.16 7.57 -6.43
C LEU A 151 -14.52 6.66 -7.61
N ASN A 152 -14.01 5.44 -7.64
CA ASN A 152 -14.11 4.53 -8.78
C ASN A 152 -14.63 3.14 -8.41
N ASN A 153 -15.34 3.05 -7.29
CA ASN A 153 -15.77 1.79 -6.75
C ASN A 153 -17.24 1.78 -6.33
N PRO A 154 -18.17 1.74 -7.29
CA PRO A 154 -19.59 1.63 -6.97
C PRO A 154 -19.98 0.28 -6.34
N ASP A 155 -19.20 -0.76 -6.58
CA ASP A 155 -19.55 -2.14 -6.23
C ASP A 155 -18.79 -2.70 -5.02
N ASN A 156 -17.90 -1.90 -4.41
CA ASN A 156 -17.09 -2.25 -3.23
C ASN A 156 -16.44 -3.65 -3.32
N PRO A 157 -15.58 -3.92 -4.32
CA PRO A 157 -15.02 -5.24 -4.54
C PRO A 157 -14.14 -5.75 -3.39
N VAL A 158 -13.50 -4.85 -2.64
CA VAL A 158 -12.68 -5.22 -1.47
C VAL A 158 -13.56 -5.81 -0.38
N GLU A 159 -14.71 -5.21 -0.10
CA GLU A 159 -15.69 -5.75 0.85
C GLU A 159 -16.18 -7.12 0.41
N ALA A 160 -16.54 -7.27 -0.86
CA ALA A 160 -16.99 -8.54 -1.40
C ALA A 160 -15.95 -9.66 -1.23
N VAL A 161 -14.66 -9.35 -1.43
CA VAL A 161 -13.57 -10.31 -1.20
C VAL A 161 -13.43 -10.66 0.29
N TYR A 162 -13.53 -9.68 1.20
CA TYR A 162 -13.53 -9.95 2.63
C TYR A 162 -14.68 -10.87 3.05
N LEU A 163 -15.88 -10.61 2.58
CA LEU A 163 -17.05 -11.46 2.85
C LEU A 163 -16.85 -12.89 2.32
N GLN A 164 -16.28 -13.04 1.12
CA GLN A 164 -15.97 -14.36 0.56
C GLN A 164 -14.90 -15.09 1.39
N LEU A 165 -13.85 -14.41 1.82
CA LEU A 165 -12.82 -14.99 2.68
C LEU A 165 -13.40 -15.44 4.01
N ILE A 166 -14.24 -14.62 4.65
CA ILE A 166 -14.93 -14.97 5.89
C ILE A 166 -15.83 -16.20 5.66
N ALA A 167 -16.63 -16.18 4.63
CA ALA A 167 -17.55 -17.27 4.31
C ALA A 167 -16.84 -18.58 3.90
N SER A 168 -15.62 -18.50 3.37
CA SER A 168 -14.85 -19.69 2.97
C SER A 168 -14.14 -20.37 4.14
N ALA A 169 -14.06 -19.73 5.29
CA ALA A 169 -13.39 -20.29 6.46
C ALA A 169 -14.13 -21.53 7.00
N LYS A 170 -13.43 -22.66 7.10
CA LYS A 170 -14.03 -23.93 7.56
C LYS A 170 -13.69 -24.30 9.00
N ARG A 171 -12.63 -23.76 9.55
CA ARG A 171 -12.16 -24.11 10.90
C ARG A 171 -11.77 -22.90 11.73
N MET A 172 -11.09 -21.95 11.12
CA MET A 172 -10.51 -20.82 11.86
C MET A 172 -10.21 -19.68 10.92
N LEU A 173 -10.51 -18.47 11.37
CA LEU A 173 -10.18 -17.22 10.71
C LEU A 173 -9.57 -16.27 11.74
N TYR A 174 -8.40 -15.72 11.45
CA TYR A 174 -7.78 -14.66 12.23
C TYR A 174 -7.69 -13.40 11.40
N ILE A 175 -8.20 -12.32 11.93
CA ILE A 175 -8.11 -10.99 11.32
C ILE A 175 -7.37 -10.09 12.31
N THR A 176 -6.28 -9.47 11.86
CA THR A 176 -5.54 -8.48 12.63
C THR A 176 -5.61 -7.14 11.91
N THR A 177 -6.16 -6.15 12.57
CA THR A 177 -6.24 -4.79 12.03
C THR A 177 -6.14 -3.78 13.16
N PRO A 178 -5.41 -2.65 12.95
CA PRO A 178 -5.40 -1.55 13.91
C PRO A 178 -6.70 -0.73 13.87
N TYR A 179 -7.51 -0.87 12.79
CA TYR A 179 -8.74 -0.13 12.59
C TYR A 179 -9.87 -1.09 12.27
N TYR A 180 -10.75 -1.32 13.22
CA TYR A 180 -11.97 -2.07 12.99
C TYR A 180 -13.11 -1.09 12.65
N ALA A 181 -13.04 -0.55 11.43
CA ALA A 181 -14.05 0.36 10.89
C ALA A 181 -14.68 -0.32 9.67
N VAL A 182 -15.63 -1.20 9.92
CA VAL A 182 -16.27 -2.04 8.90
C VAL A 182 -17.76 -1.74 8.81
N GLU A 183 -18.33 -1.95 7.64
CA GLU A 183 -19.76 -1.87 7.43
C GLU A 183 -20.51 -3.01 8.12
N GLU A 184 -21.81 -2.84 8.27
CA GLU A 184 -22.69 -3.79 8.99
C GLU A 184 -22.59 -5.21 8.41
N SER A 185 -22.51 -5.34 7.08
CA SER A 185 -22.34 -6.60 6.36
C SER A 185 -21.12 -7.40 6.81
N ILE A 186 -19.98 -6.72 7.00
CA ILE A 186 -18.75 -7.35 7.50
C ILE A 186 -18.83 -7.60 9.00
N GLN A 187 -19.53 -6.76 9.76
CA GLN A 187 -19.72 -6.97 11.20
C GLN A 187 -20.55 -8.21 11.49
N GLU A 188 -21.61 -8.43 10.70
CA GLU A 188 -22.52 -9.56 10.88
C GLU A 188 -21.95 -10.88 10.35
N ALA A 189 -21.12 -10.84 9.32
CA ALA A 189 -20.52 -12.04 8.73
C ALA A 189 -19.75 -12.91 9.73
N PRO A 190 -18.90 -12.38 10.63
CA PRO A 190 -18.24 -13.18 11.66
C PRO A 190 -19.18 -13.76 12.71
N VAL A 191 -20.28 -13.10 13.02
CA VAL A 191 -21.26 -13.53 14.06
C VAL A 191 -22.00 -14.79 13.64
N SER A 192 -22.13 -15.06 12.36
CA SER A 192 -22.72 -16.30 11.86
C SER A 192 -21.84 -17.54 12.08
N TYR A 193 -20.57 -17.37 12.47
CA TYR A 193 -19.63 -18.44 12.80
C TYR A 193 -19.41 -18.52 14.31
N THR A 194 -19.87 -19.56 14.96
CA THR A 194 -19.90 -19.74 16.43
C THR A 194 -18.52 -19.83 17.11
N HIS A 195 -17.41 -19.58 16.43
CA HIS A 195 -16.06 -19.75 16.96
C HIS A 195 -15.08 -18.61 16.61
N LEU A 196 -15.57 -17.39 16.38
CA LEU A 196 -14.70 -16.24 16.16
C LEU A 196 -14.40 -15.51 17.48
N THR A 197 -13.17 -15.61 17.94
CA THR A 197 -12.64 -14.72 18.96
C THR A 197 -11.90 -13.59 18.28
N LEU A 198 -12.38 -12.37 18.44
CA LEU A 198 -11.65 -11.15 18.07
C LEU A 198 -10.72 -10.79 19.24
N PRO A 199 -9.40 -10.87 19.12
CA PRO A 199 -8.53 -10.28 20.12
C PRO A 199 -8.65 -8.75 20.00
N THR A 200 -9.44 -8.17 20.86
CA THR A 200 -9.46 -6.72 21.06
C THR A 200 -8.26 -6.36 21.91
N THR A 201 -7.24 -5.77 21.33
CA THR A 201 -6.24 -5.04 22.10
C THR A 201 -6.87 -3.72 22.54
N PRO A 202 -6.97 -3.46 23.85
CA PRO A 202 -7.40 -2.14 24.28
C PRO A 202 -6.38 -1.11 23.83
N TYR A 203 -6.85 -0.03 23.21
CA TYR A 203 -6.04 1.15 22.99
C TYR A 203 -5.64 1.72 24.37
N VAL A 204 -4.36 1.79 24.62
CA VAL A 204 -3.77 2.60 25.70
C VAL A 204 -3.34 3.93 25.11
#